data_581fdf000ac0e40b0c420417c4016098
#
_entry.id   581fdf000ac0e40b0c420417c4016098
#
_cell.length_a   1.000
_cell.length_b   1.000
_cell.length_c   1.000
_cell.angle_alpha   90.00
_cell.angle_beta   90.00
_cell.angle_gamma   90.00
#
_symmetry.space_group_name_H-M   'P 1'
#
loop_
_entity.id
_entity.type
_entity.pdbx_description
1 polymer ?
#
loop_
_entity_poly.entity_id
_entity_poly.type
_entity_poly.pdbx_seq_one_letter_code
_entity_poly.pdbx_strand_id
1 'polypeptide(L)'
;MSTQVHNTSCRNCGAPADLGLTKCAYCKQPVLITTFNSVYSMPMPMVNQYAAAYREALQGEPDARDLNRNLAMCYLKLKLYDKALEAFEKAMQDNFDDSETFFYAAVCLLKGKKAFMAARPEIDKIEDYINAALMIESRGIYYYYLAYIKYDYFKRKFFNTSPTYLEALQSANAAGVSQLDADQLFGILGVERPQGF
;
A
#
# COMPACT_ATOMS: atom_id res chain seq x y z
N MET A 1 3.39 -19.98 -22.44
CA MET A 1 3.22 -18.94 -21.40
C MET A 1 1.93 -19.27 -20.67
N SER A 2 2.02 -19.92 -19.53
CA SER A 2 0.84 -20.33 -18.75
C SER A 2 0.33 -19.14 -17.96
N THR A 3 -0.81 -18.61 -18.36
CA THR A 3 -1.59 -17.66 -17.58
C THR A 3 -2.05 -18.39 -16.33
N GLN A 4 -1.47 -18.09 -15.18
CA GLN A 4 -2.02 -18.50 -13.90
C GLN A 4 -3.34 -17.73 -13.71
N VAL A 5 -4.44 -18.42 -13.99
CA VAL A 5 -5.78 -17.96 -13.62
C VAL A 5 -5.89 -18.10 -12.11
N HIS A 6 -5.71 -17.00 -11.39
CA HIS A 6 -6.02 -16.95 -9.98
C HIS A 6 -7.55 -17.01 -9.83
N ASN A 7 -8.06 -18.20 -9.57
CA ASN A 7 -9.46 -18.44 -9.26
C ASN A 7 -9.79 -17.79 -7.89
N THR A 8 -10.13 -16.52 -7.89
CA THR A 8 -10.69 -15.84 -6.74
C THR A 8 -12.22 -16.02 -6.75
N SER A 9 -12.81 -16.28 -5.61
CA SER A 9 -14.27 -16.27 -5.49
C SER A 9 -14.76 -14.83 -5.30
N CYS A 10 -15.91 -14.52 -5.89
CA CYS A 10 -16.59 -13.25 -5.65
C CYS A 10 -17.04 -13.16 -4.19
N ARG A 11 -16.58 -12.17 -3.44
CA ARG A 11 -16.94 -12.00 -2.03
C ARG A 11 -18.44 -11.79 -1.78
N ASN A 12 -19.16 -11.29 -2.79
CA ASN A 12 -20.60 -11.02 -2.64
C ASN A 12 -21.49 -12.26 -2.90
N CYS A 13 -21.18 -13.08 -3.92
CA CYS A 13 -22.05 -14.22 -4.31
C CYS A 13 -21.33 -15.58 -4.28
N GLY A 14 -20.05 -15.63 -3.95
CA GLY A 14 -19.26 -16.87 -3.90
C GLY A 14 -18.90 -17.49 -5.27
N ALA A 15 -19.42 -16.95 -6.37
CA ALA A 15 -19.12 -17.47 -7.70
C ALA A 15 -17.66 -17.27 -8.09
N PRO A 16 -17.06 -18.12 -8.97
CA PRO A 16 -15.73 -17.91 -9.47
C PRO A 16 -15.58 -16.51 -10.09
N ALA A 17 -14.55 -15.76 -9.67
CA ALA A 17 -14.25 -14.43 -10.16
C ALA A 17 -12.97 -14.47 -10.98
N ASP A 18 -13.02 -13.86 -12.16
CA ASP A 18 -11.89 -13.67 -13.05
C ASP A 18 -11.32 -12.26 -12.84
N LEU A 19 -10.03 -12.15 -12.50
CA LEU A 19 -9.32 -10.86 -12.38
C LEU A 19 -9.16 -10.13 -13.73
N GLY A 20 -9.52 -10.76 -14.86
CA GLY A 20 -9.65 -10.10 -16.15
C GLY A 20 -10.93 -9.25 -16.26
N LEU A 21 -11.88 -9.43 -15.34
CA LEU A 21 -13.16 -8.73 -15.31
C LEU A 21 -13.27 -7.83 -14.10
N THR A 22 -13.63 -6.57 -14.29
CA THR A 22 -13.82 -5.60 -13.19
C THR A 22 -15.11 -5.83 -12.40
N LYS A 23 -16.09 -6.52 -12.99
CA LYS A 23 -17.37 -6.86 -12.36
C LYS A 23 -17.61 -8.38 -12.46
N CYS A 24 -18.14 -8.96 -11.42
CA CYS A 24 -18.53 -10.37 -11.38
C CYS A 24 -19.55 -10.69 -12.48
N ALA A 25 -19.31 -11.76 -13.23
CA ALA A 25 -20.19 -12.19 -14.31
C ALA A 25 -21.62 -12.53 -13.84
N TYR A 26 -21.77 -12.94 -12.58
CA TYR A 26 -23.02 -13.39 -11.97
C TYR A 26 -23.78 -12.27 -11.26
N CYS A 27 -23.20 -11.66 -10.23
CA CYS A 27 -23.91 -10.67 -9.41
C CYS A 27 -23.65 -9.21 -9.84
N LYS A 28 -22.79 -8.98 -10.84
CA LYS A 28 -22.42 -7.66 -11.39
C LYS A 28 -21.71 -6.72 -10.41
N GLN A 29 -21.47 -7.13 -9.18
CA GLN A 29 -20.69 -6.35 -8.22
C GLN A 29 -19.20 -6.32 -8.60
N PRO A 30 -18.45 -5.27 -8.22
CA PRO A 30 -17.02 -5.19 -8.50
C PRO A 30 -16.24 -6.39 -7.94
N VAL A 31 -15.29 -6.88 -8.72
CA VAL A 31 -14.36 -7.93 -8.25
C VAL A 31 -13.32 -7.26 -7.35
N LEU A 32 -13.23 -7.71 -6.09
CA LEU A 32 -12.26 -7.17 -5.13
C LEU A 32 -10.88 -7.81 -5.34
N ILE A 33 -9.85 -6.99 -5.30
CA ILE A 33 -8.45 -7.40 -5.39
C ILE A 33 -7.92 -7.59 -3.98
N THR A 34 -7.37 -8.76 -3.68
CA THR A 34 -6.99 -9.12 -2.31
C THR A 34 -5.65 -8.52 -1.87
N THR A 35 -4.70 -8.32 -2.80
CA THR A 35 -3.35 -7.87 -2.49
C THR A 35 -2.90 -6.75 -3.42
N PHE A 36 -2.06 -5.86 -2.90
CA PHE A 36 -1.46 -4.81 -3.72
C PHE A 36 -0.54 -5.36 -4.83
N ASN A 37 0.11 -6.50 -4.61
CA ASN A 37 0.95 -7.15 -5.63
C ASN A 37 0.16 -7.46 -6.90
N SER A 38 -1.12 -7.88 -6.76
CA SER A 38 -2.01 -8.11 -7.90
C SER A 38 -2.28 -6.82 -8.67
N VAL A 39 -2.54 -5.71 -7.97
CA VAL A 39 -2.71 -4.38 -8.61
C VAL A 39 -1.41 -3.90 -9.25
N TYR A 40 -0.27 -4.11 -8.55
CA TYR A 40 1.04 -3.65 -9.01
C TYR A 40 1.46 -4.30 -10.33
N SER A 41 1.13 -5.57 -10.53
CA SER A 41 1.42 -6.31 -11.76
C SER A 41 0.47 -6.02 -12.93
N MET A 42 -0.69 -5.38 -12.66
CA MET A 42 -1.68 -5.07 -13.71
C MET A 42 -1.19 -3.99 -14.68
N PRO A 43 -1.56 -4.08 -15.98
CA PRO A 43 -1.38 -2.99 -16.93
C PRO A 43 -2.19 -1.74 -16.51
N MET A 44 -1.66 -0.56 -16.76
CA MET A 44 -2.29 0.72 -16.36
C MET A 44 -3.75 0.88 -16.88
N PRO A 45 -4.11 0.48 -18.13
CA PRO A 45 -5.49 0.54 -18.58
C PRO A 45 -6.45 -0.28 -17.71
N MET A 46 -6.04 -1.48 -17.26
CA MET A 46 -6.83 -2.34 -16.36
C MET A 46 -7.01 -1.70 -14.98
N VAL A 47 -5.94 -1.12 -14.42
CA VAL A 47 -6.00 -0.40 -13.13
C VAL A 47 -7.00 0.75 -13.20
N ASN A 48 -7.04 1.51 -14.31
CA ASN A 48 -8.02 2.58 -14.52
C ASN A 48 -9.46 2.05 -14.61
N GLN A 49 -9.68 0.90 -15.26
CA GLN A 49 -11.01 0.26 -15.34
C GLN A 49 -11.50 -0.18 -13.95
N TYR A 50 -10.62 -0.79 -13.14
CA TYR A 50 -10.92 -1.16 -11.76
C TYR A 50 -11.24 0.08 -10.91
N ALA A 51 -10.42 1.13 -10.98
CA ALA A 51 -10.67 2.38 -10.26
C ALA A 51 -12.01 3.02 -10.64
N ALA A 52 -12.41 2.94 -11.91
CA ALA A 52 -13.71 3.43 -12.36
C ALA A 52 -14.86 2.58 -11.78
N ALA A 53 -14.74 1.25 -11.81
CA ALA A 53 -15.75 0.35 -11.26
C ALA A 53 -15.95 0.52 -9.74
N TYR A 54 -14.84 0.71 -8.99
CA TYR A 54 -14.93 0.96 -7.54
C TYR A 54 -15.56 2.32 -7.23
N ARG A 55 -15.21 3.39 -7.98
CA ARG A 55 -15.86 4.70 -7.82
C ARG A 55 -17.35 4.67 -8.10
N GLU A 56 -17.77 3.93 -9.12
CA GLU A 56 -19.18 3.74 -9.43
C GLU A 56 -19.92 3.04 -8.27
N ALA A 57 -19.34 1.96 -7.73
CA ALA A 57 -19.93 1.24 -6.61
C ALA A 57 -20.00 2.08 -5.32
N LEU A 58 -18.99 2.91 -5.06
CA LEU A 58 -18.94 3.82 -3.91
C LEU A 58 -19.98 4.96 -3.98
N GLN A 59 -20.64 5.19 -5.12
CA GLN A 59 -21.79 6.12 -5.18
C GLN A 59 -23.00 5.59 -4.40
N GLY A 60 -23.16 4.26 -4.34
CA GLY A 60 -24.22 3.63 -3.54
C GLY A 60 -23.82 3.37 -2.09
N GLU A 61 -22.55 3.10 -1.82
CA GLU A 61 -22.01 2.74 -0.51
C GLU A 61 -20.68 3.48 -0.26
N PRO A 62 -20.72 4.80 0.09
CA PRO A 62 -19.52 5.64 0.18
C PRO A 62 -18.49 5.15 1.22
N ASP A 63 -18.97 4.53 2.28
CA ASP A 63 -18.15 4.08 3.41
C ASP A 63 -17.79 2.57 3.32
N ALA A 64 -18.08 1.92 2.18
CA ALA A 64 -17.72 0.52 1.98
C ALA A 64 -16.20 0.34 2.05
N ARG A 65 -15.73 -0.23 3.16
CA ARG A 65 -14.32 -0.40 3.51
C ARG A 65 -13.51 -1.06 2.39
N ASP A 66 -13.96 -2.24 1.94
CA ASP A 66 -13.25 -3.03 0.93
C ASP A 66 -13.17 -2.30 -0.42
N LEU A 67 -14.20 -1.55 -0.79
CA LEU A 67 -14.19 -0.74 -2.02
C LEU A 67 -13.22 0.44 -1.91
N ASN A 68 -13.20 1.16 -0.79
CA ASN A 68 -12.26 2.25 -0.53
C ASN A 68 -10.82 1.73 -0.52
N ARG A 69 -10.53 0.59 0.15
CA ARG A 69 -9.20 -0.05 0.15
C ARG A 69 -8.74 -0.40 -1.28
N ASN A 70 -9.61 -1.03 -2.05
CA ASN A 70 -9.30 -1.44 -3.43
C ASN A 70 -9.10 -0.23 -4.36
N LEU A 71 -9.92 0.81 -4.21
CA LEU A 71 -9.76 2.06 -4.94
C LEU A 71 -8.43 2.75 -4.58
N ALA A 72 -8.08 2.77 -3.29
CA ALA A 72 -6.82 3.32 -2.81
C ALA A 72 -5.60 2.61 -3.43
N MET A 73 -5.61 1.27 -3.50
CA MET A 73 -4.56 0.50 -4.17
C MET A 73 -4.43 0.87 -5.65
N CYS A 74 -5.54 1.04 -6.36
CA CYS A 74 -5.53 1.50 -7.75
C CYS A 74 -4.92 2.90 -7.87
N TYR A 75 -5.34 3.85 -7.02
CA TYR A 75 -4.79 5.20 -7.02
C TYR A 75 -3.29 5.24 -6.69
N LEU A 76 -2.84 4.40 -5.74
CA LEU A 76 -1.42 4.28 -5.41
C LEU A 76 -0.60 3.81 -6.60
N LYS A 77 -1.06 2.78 -7.33
CA LYS A 77 -0.42 2.31 -8.56
C LYS A 77 -0.38 3.40 -9.63
N LEU A 78 -1.41 4.22 -9.72
CA LEU A 78 -1.51 5.38 -10.63
C LEU A 78 -0.71 6.60 -10.13
N LYS A 79 -0.03 6.51 -8.98
CA LYS A 79 0.71 7.60 -8.31
C LYS A 79 -0.16 8.82 -7.97
N LEU A 80 -1.46 8.61 -7.78
CA LEU A 80 -2.42 9.61 -7.32
C LEU A 80 -2.45 9.61 -5.78
N TYR A 81 -1.32 9.95 -5.15
CA TYR A 81 -1.04 9.75 -3.72
C TYR A 81 -2.08 10.39 -2.80
N ASP A 82 -2.51 11.62 -3.07
CA ASP A 82 -3.51 12.31 -2.23
C ASP A 82 -4.86 11.59 -2.23
N LYS A 83 -5.31 11.13 -3.43
CA LYS A 83 -6.56 10.37 -3.56
C LYS A 83 -6.43 8.97 -2.95
N ALA A 84 -5.25 8.35 -3.07
CA ALA A 84 -4.98 7.07 -2.45
C ALA A 84 -5.03 7.18 -0.93
N LEU A 85 -4.39 8.20 -0.35
CA LEU A 85 -4.40 8.46 1.09
C LEU A 85 -5.82 8.66 1.63
N GLU A 86 -6.61 9.52 0.99
CA GLU A 86 -8.02 9.75 1.38
C GLU A 86 -8.83 8.44 1.39
N ALA A 87 -8.67 7.61 0.36
CA ALA A 87 -9.40 6.36 0.27
C ALA A 87 -8.87 5.31 1.27
N PHE A 88 -7.56 5.27 1.56
CA PHE A 88 -7.02 4.43 2.65
C PHE A 88 -7.52 4.89 4.01
N GLU A 89 -7.55 6.20 4.29
CA GLU A 89 -8.06 6.73 5.56
C GLU A 89 -9.54 6.39 5.76
N LYS A 90 -10.37 6.42 4.70
CA LYS A 90 -11.75 5.92 4.76
C LYS A 90 -11.80 4.41 5.05
N ALA A 91 -10.93 3.63 4.42
CA ALA A 91 -10.87 2.18 4.65
C ALA A 91 -10.40 1.81 6.07
N MET A 92 -9.66 2.69 6.75
CA MET A 92 -9.20 2.51 8.14
C MET A 92 -10.23 2.91 9.19
N GLN A 93 -11.31 3.63 8.81
CA GLN A 93 -12.35 4.00 9.76
C GLN A 93 -12.96 2.73 10.37
N ASP A 94 -12.94 2.66 11.70
CA ASP A 94 -13.44 1.51 12.47
C ASP A 94 -12.80 0.14 12.15
N ASN A 95 -11.62 0.15 11.50
CA ASN A 95 -10.89 -1.04 11.14
C ASN A 95 -9.40 -0.93 11.45
N PHE A 96 -8.97 -1.62 12.49
CA PHE A 96 -7.61 -1.59 13.01
C PHE A 96 -6.87 -2.93 12.83
N ASP A 97 -7.34 -3.83 11.95
CA ASP A 97 -6.78 -5.17 11.74
C ASP A 97 -6.14 -5.40 10.36
N ASP A 98 -6.11 -4.38 9.49
CA ASP A 98 -5.50 -4.45 8.16
C ASP A 98 -4.16 -3.69 8.12
N SER A 99 -3.07 -4.41 8.39
CA SER A 99 -1.71 -3.86 8.40
C SER A 99 -1.29 -3.24 7.07
N GLU A 100 -1.72 -3.82 5.94
CA GLU A 100 -1.38 -3.30 4.60
C GLU A 100 -1.99 -1.93 4.33
N THR A 101 -3.21 -1.69 4.80
CA THR A 101 -3.87 -0.39 4.62
C THR A 101 -3.10 0.71 5.32
N PHE A 102 -2.65 0.51 6.58
CA PHE A 102 -1.78 1.46 7.28
C PHE A 102 -0.45 1.66 6.58
N PHE A 103 0.20 0.57 6.16
CA PHE A 103 1.49 0.64 5.47
C PHE A 103 1.41 1.46 4.17
N TYR A 104 0.43 1.20 3.31
CA TYR A 104 0.30 1.94 2.05
C TYR A 104 -0.18 3.38 2.25
N ALA A 105 -0.95 3.67 3.29
CA ALA A 105 -1.26 5.05 3.68
C ALA A 105 0.02 5.82 4.07
N ALA A 106 0.93 5.19 4.83
CA ALA A 106 2.24 5.77 5.14
C ALA A 106 3.05 6.06 3.86
N VAL A 107 3.06 5.13 2.89
CA VAL A 107 3.73 5.32 1.60
C VAL A 107 3.18 6.53 0.84
N CYS A 108 1.86 6.73 0.85
CA CYS A 108 1.20 7.85 0.17
C CYS A 108 1.65 9.23 0.69
N LEU A 109 1.98 9.34 1.96
CA LEU A 109 2.35 10.62 2.59
C LEU A 109 3.59 11.27 2.00
N LEU A 110 4.53 10.49 1.46
CA LEU A 110 5.71 11.04 0.78
C LEU A 110 5.42 11.65 -0.61
N LYS A 111 4.27 11.32 -1.22
CA LYS A 111 3.81 11.91 -2.50
C LYS A 111 4.86 11.85 -3.61
N GLY A 112 5.63 10.78 -3.69
CA GLY A 112 6.71 10.61 -4.68
C GLY A 112 7.97 11.42 -4.39
N LYS A 113 8.16 11.95 -3.17
CA LYS A 113 9.32 12.72 -2.74
C LYS A 113 10.20 11.91 -1.80
N LYS A 114 11.51 12.28 -1.72
CA LYS A 114 12.39 11.74 -0.69
C LYS A 114 11.94 12.18 0.70
N ALA A 115 12.08 11.33 1.70
CA ALA A 115 11.70 11.65 3.08
C ALA A 115 12.47 12.88 3.62
N PHE A 116 13.69 13.11 3.16
CA PHE A 116 14.48 14.31 3.47
C PHE A 116 13.73 15.62 3.19
N MET A 117 12.87 15.64 2.16
CA MET A 117 12.13 16.84 1.73
C MET A 117 10.78 17.00 2.47
N ALA A 118 10.35 16.02 3.23
CA ALA A 118 9.08 16.07 3.95
C ALA A 118 9.15 17.00 5.16
N ALA A 119 8.00 17.56 5.56
CA ALA A 119 7.87 18.29 6.81
C ALA A 119 7.83 17.34 8.01
N ARG A 120 8.22 17.83 9.20
CA ARG A 120 8.27 17.01 10.41
C ARG A 120 6.91 16.36 10.75
N PRO A 121 5.77 17.06 10.69
CA PRO A 121 4.48 16.44 10.97
C PRO A 121 4.11 15.31 9.99
N GLU A 122 4.56 15.41 8.72
CA GLU A 122 4.35 14.32 7.75
C GLU A 122 5.16 13.08 8.13
N ILE A 123 6.41 13.27 8.57
CA ILE A 123 7.27 12.16 9.03
C ILE A 123 6.70 11.51 10.28
N ASP A 124 6.22 12.30 11.25
CA ASP A 124 5.60 11.77 12.46
C ASP A 124 4.37 10.91 12.10
N LYS A 125 3.50 11.40 11.22
CA LYS A 125 2.33 10.62 10.73
C LYS A 125 2.73 9.35 9.98
N ILE A 126 3.82 9.39 9.19
CA ILE A 126 4.37 8.20 8.52
C ILE A 126 4.80 7.17 9.56
N GLU A 127 5.54 7.59 10.60
CA GLU A 127 5.99 6.70 11.67
C GLU A 127 4.80 6.12 12.44
N ASP A 128 3.77 6.90 12.74
CA ASP A 128 2.55 6.43 13.41
C ASP A 128 1.86 5.33 12.58
N TYR A 129 1.72 5.51 11.27
CA TYR A 129 1.10 4.51 10.40
C TYR A 129 1.96 3.25 10.25
N ILE A 130 3.29 3.38 10.11
CA ILE A 130 4.18 2.22 10.07
C ILE A 130 4.11 1.44 11.39
N ASN A 131 4.12 2.14 12.53
CA ASN A 131 4.03 1.51 13.84
C ASN A 131 2.67 0.82 14.03
N ALA A 132 1.57 1.42 13.60
CA ALA A 132 0.26 0.77 13.59
C ALA A 132 0.27 -0.51 12.75
N ALA A 133 0.85 -0.48 11.55
CA ALA A 133 1.00 -1.68 10.73
C ALA A 133 1.83 -2.78 11.43
N LEU A 134 2.93 -2.40 12.08
CA LEU A 134 3.81 -3.31 12.83
C LEU A 134 3.15 -3.91 14.07
N MET A 135 2.24 -3.18 14.73
CA MET A 135 1.46 -3.70 15.87
C MET A 135 0.48 -4.79 15.44
N ILE A 136 -0.03 -4.73 14.21
CA ILE A 136 -0.96 -5.72 13.66
C ILE A 136 -0.18 -6.94 13.13
N GLU A 137 0.86 -6.68 12.34
CA GLU A 137 1.64 -7.73 11.70
C GLU A 137 3.12 -7.32 11.56
N SER A 138 4.02 -8.19 12.02
CA SER A 138 5.48 -7.94 11.96
C SER A 138 6.04 -8.40 10.60
N ARG A 139 5.96 -7.53 9.57
CA ARG A 139 6.49 -7.83 8.21
C ARG A 139 7.79 -7.09 7.94
N GLY A 140 8.73 -7.77 7.27
CA GLY A 140 10.05 -7.22 6.95
C GLY A 140 10.00 -5.92 6.16
N ILE A 141 9.03 -5.79 5.23
CA ILE A 141 8.91 -4.57 4.41
C ILE A 141 8.48 -3.34 5.22
N TYR A 142 7.73 -3.50 6.33
CA TYR A 142 7.35 -2.40 7.20
C TYR A 142 8.55 -1.84 7.96
N TYR A 143 9.38 -2.72 8.54
CA TYR A 143 10.67 -2.33 9.15
C TYR A 143 11.61 -1.71 8.12
N TYR A 144 11.63 -2.22 6.90
CA TYR A 144 12.47 -1.70 5.85
C TYR A 144 12.08 -0.27 5.43
N TYR A 145 10.78 0.01 5.36
CA TYR A 145 10.31 1.37 5.11
C TYR A 145 10.61 2.29 6.29
N LEU A 146 10.43 1.82 7.53
CA LEU A 146 10.84 2.56 8.73
C LEU A 146 12.34 2.90 8.68
N ALA A 147 13.19 1.93 8.32
CA ALA A 147 14.62 2.14 8.16
C ALA A 147 14.94 3.22 7.12
N TYR A 148 14.24 3.23 5.99
CA TYR A 148 14.38 4.28 4.99
C TYR A 148 14.02 5.66 5.54
N ILE A 149 12.91 5.80 6.26
CA ILE A 149 12.52 7.06 6.92
C ILE A 149 13.59 7.50 7.92
N LYS A 150 14.05 6.58 8.79
CA LYS A 150 15.10 6.84 9.78
C LYS A 150 16.43 7.27 9.14
N TYR A 151 16.77 6.69 8.00
CA TYR A 151 17.98 7.08 7.25
C TYR A 151 17.79 8.41 6.53
N ASP A 152 16.82 8.51 5.62
CA ASP A 152 16.72 9.64 4.68
C ASP A 152 16.27 10.93 5.36
N TYR A 153 15.46 10.85 6.42
CA TYR A 153 15.04 12.05 7.18
C TYR A 153 15.94 12.31 8.39
N PHE A 154 16.07 11.35 9.32
CA PHE A 154 16.73 11.61 10.59
C PHE A 154 18.25 11.59 10.46
N LYS A 155 18.85 10.49 9.95
CA LYS A 155 20.31 10.36 9.85
C LYS A 155 20.93 11.44 9.00
N ARG A 156 20.34 11.74 7.83
CA ARG A 156 20.88 12.78 6.92
C ARG A 156 20.73 14.20 7.47
N LYS A 157 19.79 14.44 8.37
CA LYS A 157 19.62 15.72 9.07
C LYS A 157 20.33 15.76 10.43
N PHE A 158 21.10 14.72 10.76
CA PHE A 158 21.82 14.59 12.02
C PHE A 158 20.92 14.57 13.27
N PHE A 159 19.69 14.12 13.12
CA PHE A 159 18.77 13.93 14.25
C PHE A 159 18.98 12.56 14.90
N ASN A 160 19.02 12.54 16.23
CA ASN A 160 18.98 11.28 16.99
C ASN A 160 17.55 10.73 16.98
N THR A 161 17.43 9.41 16.84
CA THR A 161 16.16 8.70 16.83
C THR A 161 16.33 7.28 17.32
N SER A 162 15.27 6.74 17.92
CA SER A 162 15.17 5.32 18.27
C SER A 162 13.85 4.77 17.65
N PRO A 163 13.91 3.59 17.01
CA PRO A 163 15.13 2.90 16.62
C PRO A 163 15.98 3.72 15.63
N THR A 164 17.27 3.42 15.57
CA THR A 164 18.14 3.92 14.50
C THR A 164 17.80 3.21 13.17
N TYR A 165 18.26 3.76 12.06
CA TYR A 165 18.03 3.11 10.75
C TYR A 165 18.70 1.72 10.65
N LEU A 166 19.85 1.52 11.33
CA LEU A 166 20.54 0.22 11.35
C LEU A 166 19.75 -0.83 12.14
N GLU A 167 19.20 -0.47 13.29
CA GLU A 167 18.34 -1.35 14.08
C GLU A 167 17.06 -1.72 13.32
N ALA A 168 16.46 -0.75 12.62
CA ALA A 168 15.29 -1.01 11.78
C ALA A 168 15.63 -1.91 10.58
N LEU A 169 16.80 -1.75 9.92
CA LEU A 169 17.29 -2.65 8.87
C LEU A 169 17.54 -4.07 9.40
N GLN A 170 18.13 -4.19 10.59
CA GLN A 170 18.33 -5.48 11.24
C GLN A 170 17.00 -6.19 11.49
N SER A 171 15.99 -5.46 11.98
CA SER A 171 14.63 -5.97 12.17
C SER A 171 13.97 -6.39 10.85
N ALA A 172 14.16 -5.60 9.77
CA ALA A 172 13.66 -5.93 8.44
C ALA A 172 14.24 -7.25 7.93
N ASN A 173 15.55 -7.45 8.06
CA ASN A 173 16.24 -8.67 7.66
C ASN A 173 15.78 -9.87 8.50
N ALA A 174 15.66 -9.72 9.82
CA ALA A 174 15.16 -10.76 10.71
C ALA A 174 13.72 -11.17 10.39
N ALA A 175 12.88 -10.21 9.94
CA ALA A 175 11.51 -10.47 9.51
C ALA A 175 11.39 -10.88 8.02
N GLY A 176 12.52 -11.14 7.35
CA GLY A 176 12.54 -11.76 6.02
C GLY A 176 12.16 -10.83 4.86
N VAL A 177 12.60 -9.56 4.89
CA VAL A 177 12.40 -8.68 3.73
C VAL A 177 13.13 -9.23 2.49
N SER A 178 12.44 -9.28 1.36
CA SER A 178 13.04 -9.71 0.09
C SER A 178 13.50 -8.52 -0.75
N GLN A 179 14.46 -8.77 -1.67
CA GLN A 179 14.88 -7.77 -2.65
C GLN A 179 13.71 -7.29 -3.52
N LEU A 180 12.81 -8.21 -3.87
CA LEU A 180 11.63 -7.90 -4.68
C LEU A 180 10.69 -6.91 -3.95
N ASP A 181 10.45 -7.13 -2.64
CA ASP A 181 9.63 -6.22 -1.83
C ASP A 181 10.27 -4.83 -1.75
N ALA A 182 11.59 -4.77 -1.57
CA ALA A 182 12.34 -3.52 -1.53
C ALA A 182 12.25 -2.75 -2.86
N ASP A 183 12.46 -3.44 -3.99
CA ASP A 183 12.38 -2.84 -5.32
C ASP A 183 10.96 -2.35 -5.63
N GLN A 184 9.95 -3.11 -5.23
CA GLN A 184 8.55 -2.70 -5.34
C GLN A 184 8.25 -1.45 -4.50
N LEU A 185 8.72 -1.40 -3.27
CA LEU A 185 8.53 -0.24 -2.38
C LEU A 185 9.12 1.03 -3.02
N PHE A 186 10.37 1.00 -3.47
CA PHE A 186 10.98 2.17 -4.09
C PHE A 186 10.33 2.54 -5.45
N GLY A 187 9.84 1.55 -6.20
CA GLY A 187 9.02 1.76 -7.39
C GLY A 187 7.72 2.54 -7.11
N ILE A 188 7.04 2.21 -6.01
CA ILE A 188 5.83 2.88 -5.55
C ILE A 188 6.14 4.26 -5.00
N LEU A 189 7.16 4.38 -4.16
CA LEU A 189 7.64 5.65 -3.63
C LEU A 189 8.08 6.61 -4.74
N GLY A 190 8.51 6.09 -5.90
CA GLY A 190 8.99 6.92 -7.00
C GLY A 190 10.31 7.62 -6.72
N VAL A 191 11.12 7.09 -5.82
CA VAL A 191 12.43 7.61 -5.44
C VAL A 191 13.51 6.53 -5.60
N GLU A 192 14.75 6.97 -5.81
CA GLU A 192 15.87 6.05 -5.87
C GLU A 192 16.18 5.43 -4.50
N ARG A 193 16.48 4.15 -4.51
CA ARG A 193 16.94 3.41 -3.33
C ARG A 193 18.32 3.92 -2.90
N PRO A 194 18.53 4.29 -1.63
CA PRO A 194 19.84 4.72 -1.14
C PRO A 194 20.88 3.59 -1.24
N GLN A 195 22.15 3.97 -1.44
CA GLN A 195 23.23 2.98 -1.40
C GLN A 195 23.33 2.35 0.00
N GLY A 196 23.47 1.03 0.04
CA GLY A 196 23.52 0.26 1.28
C GLY A 196 22.17 -0.16 1.87
N PHE A 197 21.09 0.08 1.15
CA PHE A 197 19.75 -0.37 1.45
C PHE A 197 19.36 -1.58 0.62
#